data_5fa4ebda772f0d8e34c0d7b19aa559e8
#
_entry.id   5fa4ebda772f0d8e34c0d7b19aa559e8
#
_cell.length_a   1.000
_cell.length_b   1.000
_cell.length_c   1.000
_cell.angle_alpha   90.00
_cell.angle_beta   90.00
_cell.angle_gamma   90.00
#
_symmetry.space_group_name_H-M   'P 1'
#
loop_
_entity.id
_entity.type
_entity.pdbx_description
1 polymer ?
#
loop_
_entity_poly.entity_id
_entity_poly.type
_entity_poly.pdbx_seq_one_letter_code
_entity_poly.pdbx_strand_id
1 'polypeptide(L)'
;LSDRLEDTLVLHGSGNEPLLLQHENIENTDVFCALTDNDESNIMMSLLAKRLGAKKVITLITNAAYIDLIGDDIDIAISPQQITISSLLAHVRKGDISNVHSLRRGAAEAIELTAHGDANSSKVVGRRLDELHLPTGTTVGAILRGKDVLIAHDHIVVEQDDHVILFLTDRSQIPA
;
A
#
# COMPACT_ATOMS: atom_id res chain seq x y z
N LEU A 1 17.37 24.33 5.25
CA LEU A 1 16.70 23.58 4.16
C LEU A 1 16.72 24.36 2.86
N SER A 2 16.39 25.67 2.88
CA SER A 2 16.37 26.51 1.67
C SER A 2 17.67 26.45 0.86
N ASP A 3 18.82 26.42 1.52
CA ASP A 3 20.15 26.38 0.86
C ASP A 3 20.45 25.03 0.14
N ARG A 4 19.63 24.02 0.33
CA ARG A 4 19.82 22.66 -0.22
C ARG A 4 18.76 22.27 -1.24
N LEU A 5 17.71 23.08 -1.41
CA LEU A 5 16.56 22.80 -2.26
C LEU A 5 16.46 23.92 -3.30
N GLU A 6 16.98 23.68 -4.50
CA GLU A 6 17.09 24.70 -5.57
C GLU A 6 15.70 24.99 -6.21
N ASP A 7 14.86 23.97 -6.36
CA ASP A 7 13.54 24.06 -7.02
C ASP A 7 12.35 24.00 -6.04
N THR A 8 12.59 24.32 -4.77
CA THR A 8 11.57 24.19 -3.73
C THR A 8 11.44 25.45 -2.91
N LEU A 9 10.24 26.01 -2.83
CA LEU A 9 9.93 27.12 -1.94
C LEU A 9 9.90 26.60 -0.49
N VAL A 10 10.74 27.17 0.37
CA VAL A 10 10.78 26.84 1.80
C VAL A 10 10.17 28.00 2.57
N LEU A 11 9.08 27.74 3.28
CA LEU A 11 8.36 28.70 4.10
C LEU A 11 8.55 28.40 5.59
N HIS A 12 8.54 29.45 6.39
CA HIS A 12 8.52 29.34 7.84
C HIS A 12 7.13 29.71 8.35
N GLY A 13 6.43 28.76 8.95
CA GLY A 13 5.08 28.96 9.47
C GLY A 13 4.46 27.64 9.97
N SER A 14 3.26 27.73 10.48
CA SER A 14 2.49 26.57 10.91
C SER A 14 1.56 26.10 9.79
N GLY A 15 1.60 24.81 9.43
CA GLY A 15 0.67 24.23 8.47
C GLY A 15 -0.79 24.18 8.96
N ASN A 16 -1.06 24.55 10.22
CA ASN A 16 -2.40 24.70 10.78
C ASN A 16 -3.00 26.09 10.55
N GLU A 17 -2.27 27.02 9.92
CA GLU A 17 -2.73 28.38 9.65
C GLU A 17 -3.47 28.47 8.31
N PRO A 18 -4.80 28.68 8.30
CA PRO A 18 -5.58 28.74 7.07
C PRO A 18 -5.09 29.82 6.10
N LEU A 19 -4.71 30.99 6.63
CA LEU A 19 -4.24 32.12 5.82
C LEU A 19 -2.92 31.79 5.10
N LEU A 20 -2.00 31.10 5.75
CA LEU A 20 -0.75 30.66 5.13
C LEU A 20 -1.05 29.73 3.95
N LEU A 21 -1.90 28.72 4.15
CA LEU A 21 -2.28 27.77 3.10
C LEU A 21 -2.99 28.46 1.92
N GLN A 22 -3.87 29.43 2.19
CA GLN A 22 -4.56 30.19 1.15
C GLN A 22 -3.60 31.10 0.37
N HIS A 23 -2.65 31.77 1.04
CA HIS A 23 -1.64 32.60 0.37
C HIS A 23 -0.74 31.78 -0.55
N GLU A 24 -0.51 30.50 -0.20
CA GLU A 24 0.28 29.56 -1.00
C GLU A 24 -0.55 28.76 -2.01
N ASN A 25 -1.76 29.24 -2.34
CA ASN A 25 -2.65 28.64 -3.36
C ASN A 25 -2.98 27.18 -3.12
N ILE A 26 -3.32 26.80 -1.90
CA ILE A 26 -3.65 25.41 -1.53
C ILE A 26 -4.73 24.81 -2.42
N GLU A 27 -5.66 25.61 -2.94
CA GLU A 27 -6.73 25.18 -3.86
C GLU A 27 -6.23 24.65 -5.21
N ASN A 28 -5.02 25.05 -5.61
CA ASN A 28 -4.36 24.58 -6.83
C ASN A 28 -3.32 23.50 -6.57
N THR A 29 -3.19 23.06 -5.32
CA THR A 29 -2.22 22.03 -4.92
C THR A 29 -2.71 20.64 -5.30
N ASP A 30 -1.90 19.88 -6.05
CA ASP A 30 -2.20 18.53 -6.45
C ASP A 30 -2.15 17.56 -5.27
N VAL A 31 -1.11 17.67 -4.44
CA VAL A 31 -0.91 16.80 -3.27
C VAL A 31 -0.41 17.62 -2.09
N PHE A 32 -1.13 17.57 -0.98
CA PHE A 32 -0.70 18.09 0.31
C PHE A 32 -0.23 16.96 1.22
N CYS A 33 0.95 17.07 1.82
CA CYS A 33 1.53 16.06 2.70
C CYS A 33 1.75 16.62 4.11
N ALA A 34 1.05 16.08 5.10
CA ALA A 34 1.27 16.39 6.51
C ALA A 34 2.18 15.31 7.14
N LEU A 35 3.45 15.65 7.39
CA LEU A 35 4.50 14.70 7.76
C LEU A 35 5.29 15.16 9.00
N THR A 36 4.62 15.79 9.97
CA THR A 36 5.25 16.18 11.25
C THR A 36 5.31 14.99 12.21
N ASP A 37 5.89 15.17 13.36
CA ASP A 37 5.99 14.19 14.45
C ASP A 37 4.75 14.12 15.35
N ASN A 38 3.70 14.89 15.02
CA ASN A 38 2.46 14.94 15.81
C ASN A 38 1.26 14.53 14.96
N ASP A 39 0.65 13.39 15.29
CA ASP A 39 -0.45 12.78 14.53
C ASP A 39 -1.69 13.69 14.47
N GLU A 40 -2.06 14.32 15.60
CA GLU A 40 -3.23 15.20 15.68
C GLU A 40 -3.03 16.42 14.77
N SER A 41 -1.84 17.02 14.79
CA SER A 41 -1.51 18.13 13.91
C SER A 41 -1.54 17.69 12.44
N ASN A 42 -1.01 16.52 12.11
CA ASN A 42 -1.02 16.00 10.75
C ASN A 42 -2.45 15.79 10.24
N ILE A 43 -3.32 15.21 11.07
CA ILE A 43 -4.73 15.01 10.74
C ILE A 43 -5.42 16.34 10.51
N MET A 44 -5.27 17.29 11.45
CA MET A 44 -5.92 18.60 11.36
C MET A 44 -5.45 19.39 10.15
N MET A 45 -4.14 19.40 9.85
CA MET A 45 -3.59 20.05 8.67
C MET A 45 -4.16 19.45 7.37
N SER A 46 -4.25 18.12 7.30
CA SER A 46 -4.77 17.42 6.12
C SER A 46 -6.25 17.70 5.89
N LEU A 47 -7.07 17.67 6.95
CA LEU A 47 -8.49 18.02 6.88
C LEU A 47 -8.67 19.49 6.47
N LEU A 48 -7.87 20.40 7.01
CA LEU A 48 -7.90 21.81 6.64
C LEU A 48 -7.52 22.00 5.18
N ALA A 49 -6.41 21.41 4.72
CA ALA A 49 -5.95 21.49 3.34
C ALA A 49 -7.02 20.94 2.36
N LYS A 50 -7.63 19.80 2.69
CA LYS A 50 -8.73 19.22 1.90
C LYS A 50 -9.92 20.16 1.81
N ARG A 51 -10.31 20.76 2.94
CA ARG A 51 -11.42 21.72 3.01
C ARG A 51 -11.14 23.00 2.23
N LEU A 52 -9.87 23.41 2.14
CA LEU A 52 -9.43 24.58 1.38
C LEU A 52 -9.21 24.29 -0.10
N GLY A 53 -9.40 23.05 -0.55
CA GLY A 53 -9.42 22.68 -1.96
C GLY A 53 -8.22 21.89 -2.47
N ALA A 54 -7.31 21.42 -1.62
CA ALA A 54 -6.25 20.51 -2.04
C ALA A 54 -6.86 19.25 -2.71
N LYS A 55 -6.35 18.86 -3.87
CA LYS A 55 -6.92 17.75 -4.65
C LYS A 55 -6.73 16.42 -3.95
N LYS A 56 -5.58 16.22 -3.31
CA LYS A 56 -5.25 15.00 -2.57
C LYS A 56 -4.50 15.34 -1.29
N VAL A 57 -4.79 14.64 -0.20
CA VAL A 57 -4.08 14.78 1.08
C VAL A 57 -3.46 13.47 1.53
N ILE A 58 -2.22 13.55 1.99
CA ILE A 58 -1.45 12.43 2.53
C ILE A 58 -1.04 12.79 3.96
N THR A 59 -1.29 11.89 4.89
CA THR A 59 -1.09 12.13 6.32
C THR A 59 -0.23 11.04 6.93
N LEU A 60 0.82 11.41 7.67
CA LEU A 60 1.59 10.49 8.49
C LEU A 60 0.86 10.26 9.82
N ILE A 61 0.60 9.00 10.15
CA ILE A 61 -0.09 8.59 11.39
C ILE A 61 0.68 7.43 12.01
N THR A 62 1.19 7.62 13.21
CA THR A 62 1.91 6.59 13.97
C THR A 62 0.98 5.79 14.86
N ASN A 63 -0.06 6.42 15.41
CA ASN A 63 -1.06 5.76 16.24
C ASN A 63 -2.17 5.13 15.39
N ALA A 64 -2.21 3.79 15.37
CA ALA A 64 -3.19 3.04 14.58
C ALA A 64 -4.65 3.37 14.94
N ALA A 65 -4.95 3.81 16.17
CA ALA A 65 -6.30 4.16 16.58
C ALA A 65 -6.87 5.37 15.80
N TYR A 66 -6.00 6.29 15.37
CA TYR A 66 -6.44 7.45 14.59
C TYR A 66 -6.81 7.11 13.15
N ILE A 67 -6.21 6.05 12.58
CA ILE A 67 -6.54 5.61 11.22
C ILE A 67 -8.02 5.22 11.10
N ASP A 68 -8.61 4.63 12.17
CA ASP A 68 -10.04 4.30 12.19
C ASP A 68 -10.95 5.52 12.30
N LEU A 69 -10.43 6.55 12.97
CA LEU A 69 -11.23 7.74 13.26
C LEU A 69 -11.40 8.66 12.04
N ILE A 70 -10.38 8.71 11.18
CA ILE A 70 -10.36 9.63 10.03
C ILE A 70 -11.19 9.15 8.84
N GLY A 71 -11.54 7.85 8.78
CA GLY A 71 -12.37 7.31 7.70
C GLY A 71 -11.91 7.70 6.30
N ASP A 72 -12.84 8.17 5.47
CA ASP A 72 -12.61 8.57 4.08
C ASP A 72 -12.27 10.07 3.92
N ASP A 73 -12.15 10.82 5.02
CA ASP A 73 -11.85 12.26 4.97
C ASP A 73 -10.41 12.57 4.53
N ILE A 74 -9.52 11.60 4.66
CA ILE A 74 -8.10 11.68 4.24
C ILE A 74 -7.84 10.65 3.14
N ASP A 75 -7.31 11.09 2.01
CA ASP A 75 -7.13 10.22 0.84
C ASP A 75 -6.10 9.11 1.08
N ILE A 76 -5.00 9.42 1.78
CA ILE A 76 -3.95 8.44 2.12
C ILE A 76 -3.44 8.66 3.53
N ALA A 77 -3.56 7.66 4.38
CA ALA A 77 -2.90 7.59 5.68
C ALA A 77 -1.66 6.69 5.59
N ILE A 78 -0.50 7.22 5.94
CA ILE A 78 0.78 6.49 5.94
C ILE A 78 1.11 6.12 7.38
N SER A 79 1.24 4.82 7.66
CA SER A 79 1.73 4.31 8.93
C SER A 79 3.12 3.70 8.75
N PRO A 80 4.18 4.31 9.30
CA PRO A 80 5.54 3.75 9.24
C PRO A 80 5.62 2.35 9.85
N GLN A 81 4.86 2.12 10.92
CA GLN A 81 4.80 0.82 11.59
C GLN A 81 4.24 -0.27 10.66
N GLN A 82 3.14 0.00 9.95
CA GLN A 82 2.55 -0.95 9.01
C GLN A 82 3.48 -1.25 7.83
N ILE A 83 4.12 -0.22 7.29
CA ILE A 83 5.10 -0.38 6.20
C ILE A 83 6.28 -1.23 6.68
N THR A 84 6.82 -0.97 7.86
CA THR A 84 7.93 -1.73 8.42
C THR A 84 7.54 -3.19 8.67
N ILE A 85 6.37 -3.44 9.27
CA ILE A 85 5.86 -4.81 9.49
C ILE A 85 5.70 -5.55 8.16
N SER A 86 5.09 -4.92 7.16
CA SER A 86 4.92 -5.53 5.84
C SER A 86 6.26 -5.88 5.19
N SER A 87 7.23 -4.97 5.27
CA SER A 87 8.59 -5.20 4.77
C SER A 87 9.30 -6.35 5.50
N LEU A 88 9.22 -6.39 6.83
CA LEU A 88 9.81 -7.48 7.63
C LEU A 88 9.16 -8.83 7.32
N LEU A 89 7.83 -8.87 7.18
CA LEU A 89 7.12 -10.11 6.84
C LEU A 89 7.55 -10.66 5.49
N ALA A 90 7.77 -9.81 4.49
CA ALA A 90 8.28 -10.23 3.19
C ALA A 90 9.65 -10.92 3.29
N HIS A 91 10.52 -10.51 4.24
CA HIS A 91 11.85 -11.10 4.43
C HIS A 91 11.86 -12.35 5.31
N VAL A 92 10.90 -12.50 6.22
CA VAL A 92 10.87 -13.63 7.19
C VAL A 92 10.11 -14.83 6.64
N ARG A 93 9.14 -14.62 5.76
CA ARG A 93 8.36 -15.73 5.18
C ARG A 93 9.21 -16.55 4.21
N LYS A 94 9.14 -17.89 4.37
CA LYS A 94 9.80 -18.82 3.47
C LYS A 94 9.01 -18.90 2.16
N GLY A 95 9.69 -18.69 1.04
CA GLY A 95 9.14 -18.77 -0.31
C GLY A 95 9.55 -17.58 -1.17
N ASP A 96 9.18 -17.63 -2.43
CA ASP A 96 9.47 -16.57 -3.42
C ASP A 96 8.47 -15.41 -3.30
N ILE A 97 8.31 -14.90 -2.07
CA ILE A 97 7.40 -13.81 -1.75
C ILE A 97 8.09 -12.50 -2.10
N SER A 98 7.58 -11.81 -3.10
CA SER A 98 8.10 -10.51 -3.55
C SER A 98 7.58 -9.37 -2.68
N ASN A 99 6.28 -9.38 -2.36
CA ASN A 99 5.63 -8.33 -1.58
C ASN A 99 4.51 -8.87 -0.70
N VAL A 100 4.27 -8.21 0.45
CA VAL A 100 3.13 -8.49 1.34
C VAL A 100 2.46 -7.19 1.71
N HIS A 101 1.17 -7.09 1.44
CA HIS A 101 0.34 -5.96 1.82
C HIS A 101 -0.75 -6.39 2.80
N SER A 102 -0.69 -5.87 4.01
CA SER A 102 -1.75 -6.08 5.00
C SER A 102 -2.96 -5.23 4.64
N LEU A 103 -4.13 -5.86 4.53
CA LEU A 103 -5.39 -5.22 4.23
C LEU A 103 -6.26 -5.15 5.49
N ARG A 104 -6.99 -4.05 5.67
CA ARG A 104 -7.86 -3.83 6.83
C ARG A 104 -7.22 -4.25 8.17
N ARG A 105 -6.00 -3.73 8.45
CA ARG A 105 -5.25 -3.99 9.70
C ARG A 105 -4.95 -5.46 9.94
N GLY A 106 -4.75 -6.19 8.87
CA GLY A 106 -4.45 -7.60 8.95
C GLY A 106 -5.67 -8.51 9.08
N ALA A 107 -6.86 -8.03 8.80
CA ALA A 107 -8.01 -8.90 8.59
C ALA A 107 -7.85 -9.75 7.32
N ALA A 108 -7.10 -9.25 6.34
CA ALA A 108 -6.71 -9.97 5.13
C ALA A 108 -5.31 -9.53 4.68
N GLU A 109 -4.70 -10.28 3.80
CA GLU A 109 -3.41 -9.95 3.20
C GLU A 109 -3.44 -10.15 1.69
N ALA A 110 -2.77 -9.27 0.96
CA ALA A 110 -2.40 -9.48 -0.43
C ALA A 110 -0.92 -9.87 -0.48
N ILE A 111 -0.61 -11.01 -1.06
CA ILE A 111 0.76 -11.52 -1.18
C ILE A 111 1.09 -11.64 -2.66
N GLU A 112 2.23 -11.10 -3.05
CA GLU A 112 2.80 -11.26 -4.37
C GLU A 112 3.89 -12.32 -4.32
N LEU A 113 3.75 -13.36 -5.13
CA LEU A 113 4.70 -14.46 -5.27
C LEU A 113 5.23 -14.52 -6.70
N THR A 114 6.50 -14.78 -6.87
CA THR A 114 7.07 -15.05 -8.19
C THR A 114 7.06 -16.56 -8.48
N ALA A 115 6.49 -16.96 -9.61
CA ALA A 115 6.44 -18.35 -10.05
C ALA A 115 7.76 -18.77 -10.69
N HIS A 116 8.57 -19.56 -9.98
CA HIS A 116 9.85 -20.03 -10.46
C HIS A 116 9.83 -21.49 -10.92
N GLY A 117 10.77 -21.81 -11.82
CA GLY A 117 10.96 -23.16 -12.36
C GLY A 117 10.17 -23.40 -13.63
N ASP A 118 10.16 -24.64 -14.09
CA ASP A 118 9.42 -25.11 -15.25
C ASP A 118 8.27 -26.06 -14.87
N ALA A 119 7.52 -26.52 -15.86
CA ALA A 119 6.37 -27.42 -15.63
C ALA A 119 6.74 -28.76 -14.96
N ASN A 120 8.03 -29.14 -14.94
CA ASN A 120 8.50 -30.40 -14.34
C ASN A 120 8.99 -30.17 -12.90
N SER A 121 9.58 -29.01 -12.62
CA SER A 121 10.20 -28.67 -11.32
C SER A 121 9.26 -27.91 -10.40
N SER A 122 8.31 -27.15 -10.96
CA SER A 122 7.35 -26.34 -10.21
C SER A 122 6.02 -27.05 -9.98
N LYS A 123 5.41 -26.77 -8.82
CA LYS A 123 4.05 -27.27 -8.52
C LYS A 123 2.95 -26.38 -9.11
N VAL A 124 3.32 -25.18 -9.60
CA VAL A 124 2.38 -24.17 -10.07
C VAL A 124 2.61 -23.78 -11.53
N VAL A 125 3.85 -23.71 -12.01
CA VAL A 125 4.18 -23.35 -13.40
C VAL A 125 3.66 -24.45 -14.35
N GLY A 126 3.00 -24.03 -15.43
CA GLY A 126 2.39 -24.92 -16.42
C GLY A 126 1.01 -25.47 -16.02
N ARG A 127 0.47 -25.10 -14.86
CA ARG A 127 -0.86 -25.50 -14.38
C ARG A 127 -1.87 -24.38 -14.52
N ARG A 128 -3.11 -24.77 -14.73
CA ARG A 128 -4.25 -23.83 -14.72
C ARG A 128 -4.58 -23.43 -13.29
N LEU A 129 -5.17 -22.23 -13.11
CA LEU A 129 -5.53 -21.74 -11.77
C LEU A 129 -6.54 -22.64 -11.04
N ASP A 130 -7.48 -23.26 -11.77
CA ASP A 130 -8.47 -24.21 -11.22
C ASP A 130 -7.85 -25.57 -10.79
N GLU A 131 -6.65 -25.88 -11.26
CA GLU A 131 -5.90 -27.08 -10.87
C GLU A 131 -5.02 -26.87 -9.62
N LEU A 132 -4.86 -25.60 -9.18
CA LEU A 132 -4.03 -25.26 -8.04
C LEU A 132 -4.78 -25.56 -6.74
N HIS A 133 -4.14 -26.37 -5.88
CA HIS A 133 -4.67 -26.67 -4.55
C HIS A 133 -4.23 -25.57 -3.59
N LEU A 134 -5.00 -24.48 -3.54
CA LEU A 134 -4.74 -23.37 -2.62
C LEU A 134 -5.32 -23.67 -1.22
N PRO A 135 -4.68 -23.19 -0.14
CA PRO A 135 -5.22 -23.28 1.21
C PRO A 135 -6.59 -22.61 1.33
N THR A 136 -7.42 -23.08 2.25
CA THR A 136 -8.72 -22.46 2.55
C THR A 136 -8.55 -20.99 2.87
N GLY A 137 -9.40 -20.12 2.31
CA GLY A 137 -9.31 -18.67 2.51
C GLY A 137 -8.26 -17.98 1.64
N THR A 138 -7.66 -18.69 0.67
CA THR A 138 -6.73 -18.13 -0.31
C THR A 138 -7.39 -18.06 -1.69
N THR A 139 -7.25 -16.96 -2.37
CA THR A 139 -7.75 -16.75 -3.73
C THR A 139 -6.71 -16.04 -4.59
N VAL A 140 -6.53 -16.49 -5.82
CA VAL A 140 -5.74 -15.74 -6.81
C VAL A 140 -6.56 -14.55 -7.29
N GLY A 141 -6.04 -13.34 -7.20
CA GLY A 141 -6.69 -12.12 -7.66
C GLY A 141 -6.26 -11.72 -9.06
N ALA A 142 -4.96 -11.78 -9.33
CA ALA A 142 -4.38 -11.42 -10.63
C ALA A 142 -3.02 -12.08 -10.82
N ILE A 143 -2.57 -12.10 -12.07
CA ILE A 143 -1.20 -12.46 -12.46
C ILE A 143 -0.62 -11.28 -13.24
N LEU A 144 0.57 -10.85 -12.88
CA LEU A 144 1.35 -9.89 -13.66
C LEU A 144 2.36 -10.69 -14.49
N ARG A 145 2.24 -10.58 -15.80
CA ARG A 145 3.11 -11.23 -16.79
C ARG A 145 3.84 -10.15 -17.59
N GLY A 146 5.07 -9.88 -17.23
CA GLY A 146 5.83 -8.77 -17.79
C GLY A 146 5.17 -7.41 -17.50
N LYS A 147 4.47 -6.82 -18.46
CA LYS A 147 3.74 -5.55 -18.31
C LYS A 147 2.22 -5.71 -18.28
N ASP A 148 1.74 -6.93 -18.50
CA ASP A 148 0.31 -7.21 -18.61
C ASP A 148 -0.25 -7.68 -17.27
N VAL A 149 -1.44 -7.19 -16.93
CA VAL A 149 -2.21 -7.62 -15.76
C VAL A 149 -3.34 -8.53 -16.21
N LEU A 150 -3.26 -9.79 -15.85
CA LEU A 150 -4.28 -10.79 -16.13
C LEU A 150 -5.15 -10.97 -14.88
N ILE A 151 -6.41 -10.58 -14.96
CA ILE A 151 -7.38 -10.87 -13.89
C ILE A 151 -7.59 -12.37 -13.81
N ALA A 152 -7.50 -12.94 -12.59
CA ALA A 152 -7.54 -14.37 -12.41
C ALA A 152 -8.87 -14.99 -12.89
N HIS A 153 -8.75 -15.97 -13.77
CA HIS A 153 -9.84 -16.82 -14.26
C HIS A 153 -9.35 -18.28 -14.31
N ASP A 154 -10.23 -19.21 -14.11
CA ASP A 154 -9.96 -20.65 -13.95
C ASP A 154 -9.02 -21.25 -15.02
N HIS A 155 -9.14 -20.78 -16.26
CA HIS A 155 -8.41 -21.33 -17.41
C HIS A 155 -7.01 -20.70 -17.65
N ILE A 156 -6.61 -19.70 -16.85
CA ILE A 156 -5.28 -19.09 -17.00
C ILE A 156 -4.22 -20.11 -16.54
N VAL A 157 -3.21 -20.29 -17.37
CA VAL A 157 -2.05 -21.12 -17.05
C VAL A 157 -0.95 -20.22 -16.47
N VAL A 158 -0.38 -20.63 -15.33
CA VAL A 158 0.76 -19.93 -14.71
C VAL A 158 2.02 -20.22 -15.51
N GLU A 159 2.76 -19.18 -15.89
CA GLU A 159 4.02 -19.29 -16.61
C GLU A 159 5.20 -18.95 -15.69
N GLN A 160 6.40 -19.30 -16.12
CA GLN A 160 7.62 -18.93 -15.42
C GLN A 160 7.75 -17.41 -15.33
N ASP A 161 8.23 -16.92 -14.19
CA ASP A 161 8.42 -15.52 -13.86
C ASP A 161 7.12 -14.69 -13.79
N ASP A 162 5.95 -15.35 -13.78
CA ASP A 162 4.69 -14.69 -13.44
C ASP A 162 4.72 -14.23 -11.98
N HIS A 163 4.25 -13.00 -11.73
CA HIS A 163 3.98 -12.51 -10.39
C HIS A 163 2.50 -12.76 -10.05
N VAL A 164 2.26 -13.70 -9.17
CA VAL A 164 0.92 -14.13 -8.76
C VAL A 164 0.49 -13.37 -7.52
N ILE A 165 -0.62 -12.65 -7.61
CA ILE A 165 -1.21 -11.92 -6.49
C ILE A 165 -2.27 -12.79 -5.82
N LEU A 166 -2.02 -13.19 -4.58
CA LEU A 166 -2.93 -13.96 -3.73
C LEU A 166 -3.60 -13.05 -2.70
N PHE A 167 -4.89 -13.24 -2.48
CA PHE A 167 -5.61 -12.70 -1.34
C PHE A 167 -5.84 -13.78 -0.29
N LEU A 168 -5.46 -13.50 0.96
CA LEU A 168 -5.62 -14.40 2.10
C LEU A 168 -6.56 -13.75 3.11
N THR A 169 -7.63 -14.45 3.45
CA THR A 169 -8.61 -14.03 4.47
C THR A 169 -8.40 -14.72 5.82
N ASP A 170 -7.55 -15.75 5.87
CA ASP A 170 -7.22 -16.49 7.09
C ASP A 170 -5.70 -16.59 7.28
N ARG A 171 -5.18 -15.89 8.29
CA ARG A 171 -3.76 -15.87 8.65
C ARG A 171 -3.24 -17.19 9.22
N SER A 172 -4.11 -18.03 9.76
CA SER A 172 -3.72 -19.32 10.37
C SER A 172 -3.15 -20.31 9.35
N GLN A 173 -3.40 -20.08 8.07
CA GLN A 173 -2.98 -20.94 6.96
C GLN A 173 -1.62 -20.57 6.36
N ILE A 174 -0.96 -19.51 6.85
CA ILE A 174 0.34 -19.08 6.34
C ILE A 174 1.44 -19.83 7.09
N PRO A 175 2.22 -20.71 6.42
CA PRO A 175 3.38 -21.35 7.06
C PRO A 175 4.41 -20.29 7.47
N ALA A 176 4.90 -20.38 8.69
CA ALA A 176 5.97 -19.54 9.22
C ALA A 176 7.32 -19.83 8.53
#